data_0aefa27fb23d4edf26b476ff472dc4c2
#
_entry.id   0aefa27fb23d4edf26b476ff472dc4c2
#
_cell.length_a   1.000
_cell.length_b   1.000
_cell.length_c   1.000
_cell.angle_alpha   90.00
_cell.angle_beta   90.00
_cell.angle_gamma   90.00
#
_symmetry.space_group_name_H-M   'P 1'
#
loop_
_entity.id
_entity.type
_entity.pdbx_description
1 polymer ?
#
loop_
_entity_poly.entity_id
_entity_poly.type
_entity_poly.pdbx_seq_one_letter_code
_entity_poly.pdbx_strand_id
1 'polypeptide(L)'
;MKRLLCLLLALCMVLSLTACGGEQPESVQLFAMDTVMDLTAYGENAAAALTDASREINRLERLLSRTIDTSEISQINAGGAVTVSEETASLLAQAQTYTAATDGAFDITIAPLVSLWGITTDSPYVPTQQEIDALLPLVGPEHLHLSGDTATLDDGCAIDLGGIAKGYASDRV
;
A
#
# COMPACT_ATOMS: atom_id res chain seq x y z
N MET A 1 50.44 42.69 -4.99
CA MET A 1 48.97 42.73 -4.82
C MET A 1 48.24 41.93 -5.89
N LYS A 2 48.39 42.15 -7.22
CA LYS A 2 47.65 41.38 -8.26
C LYS A 2 47.83 39.87 -8.22
N ARG A 3 49.08 39.38 -7.98
CA ARG A 3 49.34 37.93 -7.88
C ARG A 3 48.71 37.27 -6.64
N LEU A 4 48.65 37.99 -5.52
CA LEU A 4 48.02 37.51 -4.31
C LEU A 4 46.49 37.44 -4.48
N LEU A 5 45.89 38.40 -5.18
CA LEU A 5 44.45 38.40 -5.50
C LEU A 5 44.08 37.23 -6.43
N CYS A 6 44.94 36.95 -7.46
CA CYS A 6 44.69 35.79 -8.33
C CYS A 6 44.82 34.46 -7.60
N LEU A 7 45.73 34.32 -6.66
CA LEU A 7 45.85 33.11 -5.82
C LEU A 7 44.65 32.92 -4.88
N LEU A 8 44.13 34.01 -4.30
CA LEU A 8 42.92 33.98 -3.47
C LEU A 8 41.68 33.59 -4.27
N LEU A 9 41.52 34.15 -5.47
CA LEU A 9 40.41 33.80 -6.38
C LEU A 9 40.49 32.34 -6.84
N ALA A 10 41.67 31.83 -7.17
CA ALA A 10 41.90 30.46 -7.55
C ALA A 10 41.58 29.50 -6.34
N LEU A 11 41.98 29.86 -5.14
CA LEU A 11 41.69 29.10 -3.93
C LEU A 11 40.17 29.09 -3.64
N CYS A 12 39.47 30.22 -3.80
CA CYS A 12 38.01 30.28 -3.68
C CYS A 12 37.29 29.40 -4.72
N MET A 13 37.79 29.39 -5.98
CA MET A 13 37.24 28.49 -7.01
C MET A 13 37.45 27.01 -6.67
N VAL A 14 38.60 26.63 -6.14
CA VAL A 14 38.87 25.23 -5.74
C VAL A 14 37.99 24.84 -4.54
N LEU A 15 37.80 25.72 -3.57
CA LEU A 15 36.93 25.49 -2.42
C LEU A 15 35.45 25.40 -2.80
N SER A 16 35.00 26.12 -3.83
CA SER A 16 33.61 26.03 -4.31
C SER A 16 33.31 24.74 -5.09
N LEU A 17 34.32 24.06 -5.65
CA LEU A 17 34.14 22.78 -6.33
C LEU A 17 33.96 21.60 -5.37
N THR A 18 34.34 21.73 -4.11
CA THR A 18 34.12 20.69 -3.08
C THR A 18 32.77 20.82 -2.36
N ALA A 19 32.00 21.88 -2.61
CA ALA A 19 30.73 22.13 -1.96
C ALA A 19 29.54 21.34 -2.59
N CYS A 20 29.75 20.68 -3.73
CA CYS A 20 28.74 19.86 -4.40
C CYS A 20 28.88 18.35 -4.11
N GLY A 21 29.31 17.95 -2.91
CA GLY A 21 29.16 16.60 -2.42
C GLY A 21 27.72 16.39 -1.95
N GLY A 22 26.77 16.23 -2.88
CA GLY A 22 25.43 15.81 -2.52
C GLY A 22 25.48 14.45 -1.82
N GLU A 23 24.75 14.30 -0.72
CA GLU A 23 24.59 13.01 -0.04
C GLU A 23 24.16 11.97 -1.10
N GLN A 24 24.89 10.86 -1.15
CA GLN A 24 24.50 9.75 -2.02
C GLN A 24 23.24 9.12 -1.46
N PRO A 25 22.21 8.86 -2.30
CA PRO A 25 21.02 8.18 -1.84
C PRO A 25 21.34 6.73 -1.46
N GLU A 26 20.72 6.27 -0.39
CA GLU A 26 20.59 4.86 -0.08
C GLU A 26 19.30 4.35 -0.71
N SER A 27 19.28 3.12 -1.21
CA SER A 27 18.10 2.53 -1.82
C SER A 27 17.97 1.07 -1.43
N VAL A 28 16.73 0.62 -1.24
CA VAL A 28 16.38 -0.77 -1.04
C VAL A 28 15.19 -1.15 -1.91
N GLN A 29 15.25 -2.34 -2.48
CA GLN A 29 14.14 -2.95 -3.19
C GLN A 29 13.54 -4.06 -2.33
N LEU A 30 12.22 -4.09 -2.21
CA LEU A 30 11.50 -5.18 -1.56
C LEU A 30 10.30 -5.60 -2.41
N PHE A 31 9.90 -6.87 -2.25
CA PHE A 31 8.65 -7.38 -2.80
C PHE A 31 7.64 -7.50 -1.66
N ALA A 32 6.58 -6.73 -1.73
CA ALA A 32 5.48 -6.76 -0.77
C ALA A 32 4.17 -6.30 -1.44
N MET A 33 3.03 -6.70 -0.90
CA MET A 33 1.69 -6.36 -1.43
C MET A 33 1.54 -6.66 -2.93
N ASP A 34 2.06 -7.83 -3.36
CA ASP A 34 2.08 -8.31 -4.75
C ASP A 34 2.74 -7.32 -5.74
N THR A 35 3.72 -6.55 -5.29
CA THR A 35 4.47 -5.62 -6.15
C THR A 35 5.92 -5.47 -5.71
N VAL A 36 6.78 -5.06 -6.65
CA VAL A 36 8.14 -4.60 -6.35
C VAL A 36 8.08 -3.13 -5.95
N MET A 37 8.69 -2.79 -4.84
CA MET A 37 8.79 -1.44 -4.31
C MET A 37 10.26 -1.04 -4.24
N ASP A 38 10.59 0.15 -4.76
CA ASP A 38 11.88 0.79 -4.65
C ASP A 38 11.78 1.95 -3.65
N LEU A 39 12.49 1.84 -2.53
CA LEU A 39 12.55 2.89 -1.52
C LEU A 39 13.90 3.58 -1.62
N THR A 40 13.91 4.91 -1.59
CA THR A 40 15.12 5.71 -1.63
C THR A 40 15.08 6.77 -0.53
N ALA A 41 16.16 6.88 0.23
CA ALA A 41 16.31 7.88 1.28
C ALA A 41 17.65 8.61 1.16
N TYR A 42 17.69 9.82 1.71
CA TYR A 42 18.86 10.69 1.71
C TYR A 42 19.21 11.07 3.15
N GLY A 43 20.50 11.35 3.41
CA GLY A 43 20.95 11.81 4.69
C GLY A 43 21.59 10.73 5.56
N GLU A 44 22.18 11.16 6.68
CA GLU A 44 22.96 10.30 7.57
C GLU A 44 22.19 9.10 8.12
N ASN A 45 20.87 9.19 8.22
CA ASN A 45 20.00 8.14 8.76
C ASN A 45 19.28 7.33 7.67
N ALA A 46 19.63 7.50 6.38
CA ALA A 46 18.96 6.88 5.25
C ALA A 46 18.81 5.35 5.39
N ALA A 47 19.88 4.65 5.73
CA ALA A 47 19.86 3.19 5.89
C ALA A 47 18.93 2.73 7.02
N ALA A 48 18.88 3.46 8.14
CA ALA A 48 17.98 3.16 9.26
C ALA A 48 16.51 3.42 8.85
N ALA A 49 16.24 4.56 8.21
CA ALA A 49 14.91 4.90 7.72
C ALA A 49 14.38 3.86 6.72
N LEU A 50 15.21 3.41 5.76
CA LEU A 50 14.84 2.35 4.80
C LEU A 50 14.54 1.02 5.48
N THR A 51 15.28 0.69 6.55
CA THR A 51 15.04 -0.51 7.35
C THR A 51 13.69 -0.43 8.07
N ASP A 52 13.37 0.71 8.67
CA ASP A 52 12.11 0.93 9.39
C ASP A 52 10.92 0.96 8.42
N ALA A 53 11.05 1.65 7.28
CA ALA A 53 10.06 1.67 6.22
C ALA A 53 9.75 0.25 5.68
N SER A 54 10.80 -0.53 5.40
CA SER A 54 10.64 -1.92 4.93
C SER A 54 9.94 -2.79 5.98
N ARG A 55 10.25 -2.60 7.25
CA ARG A 55 9.60 -3.32 8.36
C ARG A 55 8.12 -2.97 8.45
N GLU A 56 7.78 -1.68 8.31
CA GLU A 56 6.40 -1.19 8.36
C GLU A 56 5.58 -1.71 7.18
N ILE A 57 6.10 -1.65 5.95
CA ILE A 57 5.44 -2.22 4.77
C ILE A 57 5.14 -3.72 4.96
N ASN A 58 6.13 -4.49 5.41
CA ASN A 58 5.93 -5.92 5.69
C ASN A 58 4.93 -6.19 6.83
N ARG A 59 4.85 -5.29 7.83
CA ARG A 59 3.84 -5.37 8.90
C ARG A 59 2.45 -5.15 8.34
N LEU A 60 2.29 -4.11 7.50
CA LEU A 60 1.02 -3.78 6.86
C LEU A 60 0.56 -4.88 5.90
N GLU A 61 1.47 -5.49 5.15
CA GLU A 61 1.13 -6.65 4.33
C GLU A 61 0.54 -7.79 5.16
N ARG A 62 1.20 -8.16 6.28
CA ARG A 62 0.67 -9.20 7.17
C ARG A 62 -0.66 -8.84 7.82
N LEU A 63 -0.96 -7.57 7.97
CA LEU A 63 -2.21 -7.09 8.54
C LEU A 63 -3.35 -7.05 7.51
N LEU A 64 -3.07 -6.61 6.29
CA LEU A 64 -4.06 -6.18 5.30
C LEU A 64 -4.18 -7.12 4.08
N SER A 65 -3.36 -8.15 3.98
CA SER A 65 -3.39 -9.09 2.84
C SER A 65 -4.67 -9.94 2.88
N ARG A 66 -5.30 -10.13 1.71
CA ARG A 66 -6.40 -11.09 1.56
C ARG A 66 -5.94 -12.54 1.36
N THR A 67 -4.62 -12.76 1.20
CA THR A 67 -4.03 -14.08 0.89
C THR A 67 -3.17 -14.64 2.03
N ILE A 68 -2.90 -13.86 3.07
CA ILE A 68 -2.22 -14.33 4.28
C ILE A 68 -3.28 -14.72 5.30
N ASP A 69 -3.44 -16.00 5.58
CA ASP A 69 -4.53 -16.55 6.42
C ASP A 69 -4.63 -15.91 7.80
N THR A 70 -3.51 -15.44 8.35
CA THR A 70 -3.47 -14.80 9.69
C THR A 70 -3.77 -13.30 9.67
N SER A 71 -3.95 -12.70 8.50
CA SER A 71 -4.28 -11.27 8.38
C SER A 71 -5.71 -10.99 8.83
N GLU A 72 -5.98 -9.76 9.27
CA GLU A 72 -7.34 -9.35 9.66
C GLU A 72 -8.30 -9.40 8.46
N ILE A 73 -7.83 -9.04 7.26
CA ILE A 73 -8.65 -9.07 6.04
C ILE A 73 -9.02 -10.50 5.65
N SER A 74 -8.08 -11.45 5.71
CA SER A 74 -8.39 -12.87 5.47
C SER A 74 -9.37 -13.42 6.49
N GLN A 75 -9.27 -13.01 7.76
CA GLN A 75 -10.21 -13.42 8.80
C GLN A 75 -11.62 -12.85 8.52
N ILE A 76 -11.74 -11.59 8.12
CA ILE A 76 -13.03 -11.00 7.70
C ILE A 76 -13.60 -11.79 6.52
N ASN A 77 -12.79 -12.10 5.52
CA ASN A 77 -13.20 -12.86 4.33
C ASN A 77 -13.57 -14.32 4.64
N ALA A 78 -13.08 -14.89 5.74
CA ALA A 78 -13.47 -16.21 6.20
C ALA A 78 -14.90 -16.26 6.81
N GLY A 79 -15.50 -15.09 7.06
CA GLY A 79 -16.87 -14.93 7.53
C GLY A 79 -17.00 -14.81 9.05
N GLY A 80 -18.17 -14.36 9.48
CA GLY A 80 -18.49 -14.06 10.88
C GLY A 80 -18.06 -12.65 11.31
N ALA A 81 -18.30 -12.36 12.60
CA ALA A 81 -17.89 -11.07 13.17
C ALA A 81 -16.43 -11.15 13.65
N VAL A 82 -15.60 -10.28 13.13
CA VAL A 82 -14.16 -10.21 13.42
C VAL A 82 -13.85 -8.91 14.12
N THR A 83 -13.21 -8.97 15.28
CA THR A 83 -12.63 -7.79 15.93
C THR A 83 -11.28 -7.50 15.30
N VAL A 84 -11.14 -6.33 14.72
CA VAL A 84 -9.93 -5.88 14.01
C VAL A 84 -9.22 -4.79 14.82
N SER A 85 -7.97 -4.51 14.46
CA SER A 85 -7.24 -3.39 15.01
C SER A 85 -7.90 -2.05 14.66
N GLU A 86 -7.67 -1.02 15.48
CA GLU A 86 -8.10 0.36 15.19
C GLU A 86 -7.59 0.84 13.83
N GLU A 87 -6.38 0.40 13.45
CA GLU A 87 -5.76 0.71 12.17
C GLU A 87 -6.57 0.15 10.99
N THR A 88 -6.94 -1.13 11.05
CA THR A 88 -7.77 -1.77 10.03
C THR A 88 -9.19 -1.19 10.01
N ALA A 89 -9.82 -1.00 11.17
CA ALA A 89 -11.15 -0.38 11.25
C ALA A 89 -11.18 1.01 10.60
N SER A 90 -10.17 1.82 10.89
CA SER A 90 -10.02 3.17 10.29
C SER A 90 -9.84 3.10 8.77
N LEU A 91 -9.01 2.18 8.27
CA LEU A 91 -8.78 2.01 6.84
C LEU A 91 -10.04 1.52 6.10
N LEU A 92 -10.79 0.59 6.70
CA LEU A 92 -12.07 0.12 6.15
C LEU A 92 -13.11 1.25 6.10
N ALA A 93 -13.22 2.07 7.14
CA ALA A 93 -14.11 3.23 7.14
C ALA A 93 -13.70 4.28 6.10
N GLN A 94 -12.39 4.50 5.91
CA GLN A 94 -11.86 5.36 4.85
C GLN A 94 -12.20 4.81 3.47
N ALA A 95 -12.08 3.50 3.25
CA ALA A 95 -12.46 2.85 1.99
C ALA A 95 -13.94 3.07 1.67
N GLN A 96 -14.85 2.90 2.65
CA GLN A 96 -16.28 3.21 2.47
C GLN A 96 -16.52 4.69 2.11
N THR A 97 -15.75 5.61 2.69
CA THR A 97 -15.80 7.03 2.34
C THR A 97 -15.40 7.26 0.88
N TYR A 98 -14.36 6.58 0.40
CA TYR A 98 -13.94 6.68 -1.01
C TYR A 98 -14.94 6.01 -1.95
N THR A 99 -15.57 4.90 -1.56
CA THR A 99 -16.65 4.29 -2.34
C THR A 99 -17.79 5.30 -2.55
N ALA A 100 -18.23 5.97 -1.48
CA ALA A 100 -19.27 7.00 -1.57
C ALA A 100 -18.83 8.22 -2.40
N ALA A 101 -17.58 8.68 -2.25
CA ALA A 101 -17.05 9.85 -2.96
C ALA A 101 -16.86 9.62 -4.47
N THR A 102 -16.77 8.36 -4.90
CA THR A 102 -16.58 7.95 -6.29
C THR A 102 -17.83 7.37 -6.93
N ASP A 103 -19.00 7.49 -6.28
CA ASP A 103 -20.26 6.89 -6.74
C ASP A 103 -20.12 5.38 -7.03
N GLY A 104 -19.35 4.65 -6.20
CA GLY A 104 -19.11 3.23 -6.33
C GLY A 104 -18.05 2.83 -7.37
N ALA A 105 -17.37 3.77 -8.03
CA ALA A 105 -16.29 3.45 -8.97
C ALA A 105 -15.06 2.82 -8.27
N PHE A 106 -14.86 3.12 -7.00
CA PHE A 106 -13.95 2.42 -6.11
C PHE A 106 -14.77 1.62 -5.08
N ASP A 107 -14.53 0.31 -4.99
CA ASP A 107 -15.19 -0.54 -4.00
C ASP A 107 -14.26 -1.68 -3.59
N ILE A 108 -14.03 -1.82 -2.28
CA ILE A 108 -13.18 -2.88 -1.74
C ILE A 108 -13.88 -4.25 -1.68
N THR A 109 -15.20 -4.31 -1.84
CA THR A 109 -15.96 -5.58 -1.90
C THR A 109 -15.78 -6.32 -3.22
N ILE A 110 -14.93 -5.84 -4.10
CA ILE A 110 -14.62 -6.38 -5.43
C ILE A 110 -13.91 -7.75 -5.41
N ALA A 111 -13.49 -8.26 -4.26
CA ALA A 111 -12.68 -9.48 -4.14
C ALA A 111 -13.26 -10.72 -4.85
N PRO A 112 -14.58 -10.99 -4.89
CA PRO A 112 -15.12 -12.11 -5.66
C PRO A 112 -14.77 -12.03 -7.15
N LEU A 113 -14.83 -10.84 -7.75
CA LEU A 113 -14.46 -10.62 -9.14
C LEU A 113 -12.93 -10.69 -9.35
N VAL A 114 -12.13 -10.13 -8.45
CA VAL A 114 -10.67 -10.25 -8.49
C VAL A 114 -10.23 -11.73 -8.49
N SER A 115 -10.89 -12.55 -7.68
CA SER A 115 -10.66 -13.99 -7.62
C SER A 115 -11.10 -14.71 -8.89
N LEU A 116 -12.24 -14.34 -9.47
CA LEU A 116 -12.74 -14.89 -10.74
C LEU A 116 -11.75 -14.63 -11.90
N TRP A 117 -11.18 -13.42 -11.98
CA TRP A 117 -10.19 -13.07 -12.99
C TRP A 117 -8.84 -13.75 -12.76
N GLY A 118 -8.63 -14.37 -11.60
CA GLY A 118 -7.35 -14.98 -11.22
C GLY A 118 -6.23 -13.96 -11.08
N ILE A 119 -6.55 -12.70 -10.78
CA ILE A 119 -5.55 -11.65 -10.52
C ILE A 119 -4.71 -12.08 -9.32
N THR A 120 -3.38 -11.95 -9.42
CA THR A 120 -2.39 -12.42 -8.44
C THR A 120 -2.26 -13.96 -8.33
N THR A 121 -2.73 -14.70 -9.32
CA THR A 121 -2.54 -16.16 -9.41
C THR A 121 -1.68 -16.55 -10.62
N ASP A 122 -1.21 -17.79 -10.65
CA ASP A 122 -0.46 -18.34 -11.79
C ASP A 122 -1.35 -18.68 -13.01
N SER A 123 -2.67 -18.49 -12.90
CA SER A 123 -3.64 -18.90 -13.92
C SER A 123 -4.72 -17.83 -14.14
N PRO A 124 -4.34 -16.61 -14.53
CA PRO A 124 -5.32 -15.59 -14.87
C PRO A 124 -6.08 -15.98 -16.14
N TYR A 125 -7.39 -15.67 -16.19
CA TYR A 125 -8.18 -15.88 -17.40
C TYR A 125 -9.24 -14.75 -17.55
N VAL A 126 -9.79 -14.63 -18.77
CA VAL A 126 -10.86 -13.66 -19.04
C VAL A 126 -12.21 -14.34 -18.83
N PRO A 127 -12.97 -13.98 -17.78
CA PRO A 127 -14.27 -14.58 -17.52
C PRO A 127 -15.31 -14.19 -18.56
N THR A 128 -16.32 -15.04 -18.72
CA THR A 128 -17.50 -14.73 -19.53
C THR A 128 -18.39 -13.70 -18.81
N GLN A 129 -19.23 -12.99 -19.56
CA GLN A 129 -20.19 -12.07 -18.99
C GLN A 129 -21.14 -12.75 -17.99
N GLN A 130 -21.54 -13.99 -18.25
CA GLN A 130 -22.41 -14.76 -17.36
C GLN A 130 -21.74 -15.04 -15.99
N GLU A 131 -20.45 -15.33 -15.97
CA GLU A 131 -19.68 -15.54 -14.73
C GLU A 131 -19.54 -14.24 -13.95
N ILE A 132 -19.30 -13.13 -14.64
CA ILE A 132 -19.25 -11.80 -14.03
C ILE A 132 -20.61 -11.45 -13.41
N ASP A 133 -21.70 -11.58 -14.20
CA ASP A 133 -23.07 -11.24 -13.75
C ASP A 133 -23.50 -12.08 -12.53
N ALA A 134 -23.00 -13.30 -12.42
CA ALA A 134 -23.29 -14.16 -11.27
C ALA A 134 -22.65 -13.68 -9.96
N LEU A 135 -21.52 -12.95 -10.02
CA LEU A 135 -20.80 -12.45 -8.85
C LEU A 135 -21.08 -10.96 -8.56
N LEU A 136 -21.60 -10.19 -9.51
CA LEU A 136 -21.94 -8.79 -9.29
C LEU A 136 -22.84 -8.55 -8.06
N PRO A 137 -23.83 -9.41 -7.74
CA PRO A 137 -24.65 -9.25 -6.54
C PRO A 137 -23.88 -9.38 -5.21
N LEU A 138 -22.61 -9.82 -5.23
CA LEU A 138 -21.74 -9.92 -4.04
C LEU A 138 -20.82 -8.69 -3.88
N VAL A 139 -20.94 -7.71 -4.78
CA VAL A 139 -20.13 -6.49 -4.80
C VAL A 139 -21.03 -5.30 -4.49
N GLY A 140 -20.71 -4.56 -3.46
CA GLY A 140 -21.44 -3.38 -3.02
C GLY A 140 -21.07 -2.99 -1.58
N PRO A 141 -20.98 -1.69 -1.27
CA PRO A 141 -20.59 -1.22 0.05
C PRO A 141 -21.57 -1.65 1.17
N GLU A 142 -22.80 -1.99 0.82
CA GLU A 142 -23.82 -2.49 1.74
C GLU A 142 -23.49 -3.84 2.36
N HIS A 143 -22.58 -4.62 1.77
CA HIS A 143 -22.18 -5.95 2.24
C HIS A 143 -21.13 -5.92 3.35
N LEU A 144 -20.45 -4.77 3.56
CA LEU A 144 -19.46 -4.59 4.62
C LEU A 144 -20.06 -3.78 5.77
N HIS A 145 -20.24 -4.41 6.90
CA HIS A 145 -20.79 -3.80 8.11
C HIS A 145 -19.66 -3.54 9.13
N LEU A 146 -19.54 -2.27 9.55
CA LEU A 146 -18.58 -1.85 10.58
C LEU A 146 -19.33 -1.36 11.81
N SER A 147 -18.97 -1.88 12.99
CA SER A 147 -19.49 -1.46 14.29
C SER A 147 -18.34 -1.31 15.29
N GLY A 148 -17.83 -0.10 15.44
CA GLY A 148 -16.61 0.16 16.20
C GLY A 148 -15.42 -0.55 15.56
N ASP A 149 -14.81 -1.47 16.28
CA ASP A 149 -13.71 -2.32 15.85
C ASP A 149 -14.14 -3.67 15.27
N THR A 150 -15.43 -3.90 15.12
CA THR A 150 -15.97 -5.17 14.61
C THR A 150 -16.38 -5.01 13.15
N ALA A 151 -15.85 -5.86 12.29
CA ALA A 151 -16.20 -5.97 10.87
C ALA A 151 -16.94 -7.28 10.59
N THR A 152 -17.97 -7.23 9.73
CA THR A 152 -18.73 -8.39 9.27
C THR A 152 -19.04 -8.21 7.77
N LEU A 153 -19.01 -9.31 7.02
CA LEU A 153 -19.46 -9.37 5.64
C LEU A 153 -20.72 -10.23 5.52
N ASP A 154 -21.54 -9.90 4.54
CA ASP A 154 -22.64 -10.78 4.14
C ASP A 154 -22.11 -12.08 3.52
N ASP A 155 -22.92 -13.13 3.52
CA ASP A 155 -22.53 -14.46 3.05
C ASP A 155 -22.07 -14.42 1.57
N GLY A 156 -20.90 -14.97 1.31
CA GLY A 156 -20.31 -15.04 -0.02
C GLY A 156 -19.60 -13.77 -0.48
N CYS A 157 -19.74 -12.66 0.24
CA CYS A 157 -19.01 -11.42 -0.03
C CYS A 157 -17.58 -11.51 0.51
N ALA A 158 -16.68 -10.74 -0.10
CA ALA A 158 -15.29 -10.65 0.32
C ALA A 158 -14.69 -9.29 -0.05
N ILE A 159 -13.66 -8.86 0.68
CA ILE A 159 -12.98 -7.59 0.45
C ILE A 159 -11.54 -7.78 -0.02
N ASP A 160 -11.08 -6.82 -0.83
CA ASP A 160 -9.71 -6.69 -1.31
C ASP A 160 -9.26 -5.23 -1.15
N LEU A 161 -8.18 -5.02 -0.42
CA LEU A 161 -7.62 -3.68 -0.18
C LEU A 161 -6.55 -3.27 -1.19
N GLY A 162 -6.32 -4.03 -2.28
CA GLY A 162 -5.29 -3.76 -3.27
C GLY A 162 -5.36 -2.36 -3.90
N GLY A 163 -6.55 -1.78 -3.96
CA GLY A 163 -6.77 -0.42 -4.47
C GLY A 163 -6.45 0.71 -3.48
N ILE A 164 -6.24 0.42 -2.18
CA ILE A 164 -5.99 1.44 -1.15
C ILE A 164 -4.75 1.14 -0.30
N ALA A 165 -4.42 -0.13 -0.06
CA ALA A 165 -3.38 -0.53 0.90
C ALA A 165 -1.99 0.01 0.53
N LYS A 166 -1.64 0.08 -0.77
CA LYS A 166 -0.34 0.61 -1.21
C LYS A 166 -0.20 2.11 -0.92
N GLY A 167 -1.26 2.89 -1.20
CA GLY A 167 -1.31 4.31 -0.85
C GLY A 167 -1.20 4.51 0.65
N TYR A 168 -1.97 3.74 1.42
CA TYR A 168 -1.90 3.76 2.88
C TYR A 168 -0.49 3.43 3.39
N ALA A 169 0.15 2.38 2.86
CA ALA A 169 1.52 2.04 3.24
C ALA A 169 2.52 3.16 2.91
N SER A 170 2.35 3.84 1.78
CA SER A 170 3.19 4.99 1.39
C SER A 170 3.05 6.18 2.34
N ASP A 171 1.87 6.38 2.93
CA ASP A 171 1.62 7.44 3.90
C ASP A 171 2.17 7.13 5.29
N ARG A 172 2.51 5.86 5.56
CA ARG A 172 3.00 5.36 6.85
C ARG A 172 4.51 5.28 6.96
N VAL A 173 5.26 5.37 5.86
CA VAL A 173 6.73 5.19 5.81
C VAL A 173 7.54 6.46 5.59
#